data_2030e875579db4aa24d7f60c22f6ec73
#
_entry.id   2030e875579db4aa24d7f60c22f6ec73
#
_cell.length_a   1.000
_cell.length_b   1.000
_cell.length_c   1.000
_cell.angle_alpha   90.00
_cell.angle_beta   90.00
_cell.angle_gamma   90.00
#
_symmetry.space_group_name_H-M   'P 1'
#
loop_
_entity.id
_entity.type
_entity.pdbx_description
1 polymer ?
#
loop_
_entity_poly.entity_id
_entity_poly.type
_entity_poly.pdbx_seq_one_letter_code
_entity_poly.pdbx_strand_id
1 'polypeptide(L)'
;MNEGRGTGLTSRRGLMRTGAALTGAVGAGLATRSVRAADSIDDSLLKRVLDRGRVIVGTGATNPPWHFEDETGKLVGMDIDMAKELAIGLFGIEEDPLAADDEHVRGLIEFVIQEPNARIPNLLTDKVDVVIQFMTVTVNRATQVEFTIPYYREATTLLLPPDSPFSTIADSQGEITIAVLQNVGVEESMRSVFPNSQIDQFPSIADAIAAMDAGRADAAAVDLSSGKWFASATPGQYKFTDGWNSQTYSAAVKPGDQIWLNLVNTCFHEAMVGINHKRYRASFKQWFGEDVPLPTVGYPLEYR
;
A
#
# COMPACT_ATOMS: atom_id res chain seq x y z
N MET A 1 52.73 -22.01 48.95
CA MET A 1 53.06 -20.60 49.19
C MET A 1 51.95 -19.81 48.55
N ASN A 2 51.07 -19.49 49.34
CA ASN A 2 50.67 -18.23 49.96
C ASN A 2 49.83 -17.42 48.97
N GLU A 3 48.55 -17.39 49.23
CA GLU A 3 47.73 -16.36 49.91
C GLU A 3 47.46 -15.16 49.00
N GLY A 4 46.35 -14.56 48.89
CA GLY A 4 45.12 -14.63 49.66
C GLY A 4 44.18 -13.50 49.17
N ARG A 5 42.93 -13.67 49.41
CA ARG A 5 41.89 -12.69 49.84
C ARG A 5 41.82 -11.36 49.11
N GLY A 6 40.67 -10.79 48.86
CA GLY A 6 39.38 -10.88 49.53
C GLY A 6 38.35 -10.01 48.89
N THR A 7 37.20 -10.39 49.13
CA THR A 7 35.85 -9.82 49.11
C THR A 7 35.70 -8.31 49.26
N GLY A 8 34.74 -7.75 48.56
CA GLY A 8 34.22 -6.39 48.77
C GLY A 8 32.91 -6.11 48.06
N LEU A 9 31.83 -6.75 48.52
CA LEU A 9 30.46 -6.27 48.29
C LEU A 9 30.28 -4.96 49.07
N THR A 10 30.04 -3.85 48.40
CA THR A 10 29.51 -2.64 49.03
C THR A 10 28.15 -2.26 48.46
N SER A 11 27.24 -2.41 49.33
CA SER A 11 25.87 -1.98 49.47
C SER A 11 25.54 -0.61 48.83
N ARG A 12 24.50 -0.62 48.01
CA ARG A 12 23.72 0.57 47.63
C ARG A 12 22.83 0.96 48.81
N ARG A 13 23.23 1.92 49.64
CA ARG A 13 22.33 2.73 50.47
C ARG A 13 23.03 4.01 50.87
N GLY A 14 22.42 5.16 50.49
CA GLY A 14 22.65 6.41 51.19
C GLY A 14 23.39 7.48 50.39
N LEU A 15 22.65 8.29 49.68
CA LEU A 15 22.83 9.75 49.68
C LEU A 15 21.53 10.42 49.29
N MET A 16 20.70 10.69 50.27
CA MET A 16 19.74 11.77 50.23
C MET A 16 20.31 12.96 51.01
N ARG A 17 20.10 14.15 50.44
CA ARG A 17 20.14 15.52 51.02
C ARG A 17 21.19 16.39 50.36
N THR A 18 20.91 17.49 49.76
CA THR A 18 20.13 18.71 49.91
C THR A 18 20.66 19.68 48.87
N GLY A 19 19.85 20.49 48.25
CA GLY A 19 20.33 21.61 47.42
C GLY A 19 19.19 22.25 46.64
N ALA A 20 18.54 23.13 47.28
CA ALA A 20 17.78 24.34 46.95
C ALA A 20 17.53 24.71 45.48
N ALA A 21 16.31 25.11 45.27
CA ALA A 21 15.61 25.83 44.20
C ALA A 21 16.42 26.87 43.46
N LEU A 22 16.23 26.86 42.12
CA LEU A 22 16.21 28.04 41.28
C LEU A 22 15.10 27.90 40.26
N THR A 23 14.06 28.66 40.51
CA THR A 23 12.92 28.94 39.61
C THR A 23 13.41 29.68 38.37
N GLY A 24 13.13 29.12 37.22
CA GLY A 24 13.26 29.77 35.94
C GLY A 24 12.20 29.21 34.97
N ALA A 25 11.00 29.77 35.00
CA ALA A 25 9.94 29.46 34.08
C ALA A 25 10.27 29.99 32.69
N VAL A 26 10.46 29.12 31.71
CA VAL A 26 10.15 29.36 30.31
C VAL A 26 9.36 28.16 29.83
N GLY A 27 8.07 28.21 30.06
CA GLY A 27 7.10 27.26 29.56
C GLY A 27 6.77 27.57 28.11
N ALA A 28 7.55 27.09 27.16
CA ALA A 28 7.05 26.82 25.82
C ALA A 28 6.48 25.41 25.84
N GLY A 29 5.22 25.29 26.21
CA GLY A 29 4.47 24.05 26.14
C GLY A 29 4.35 23.62 24.68
N LEU A 30 5.30 22.83 24.19
CA LEU A 30 5.04 21.90 23.11
C LEU A 30 4.00 20.95 23.67
N ALA A 31 2.72 21.24 23.38
CA ALA A 31 1.65 20.26 23.53
C ALA A 31 1.97 19.11 22.58
N THR A 32 2.74 18.15 23.07
CA THR A 32 2.78 16.83 22.46
C THR A 32 1.35 16.31 22.56
N ARG A 33 0.62 16.45 21.46
CA ARG A 33 -0.64 15.74 21.29
C ARG A 33 -0.24 14.26 21.31
N SER A 34 -0.29 13.66 22.50
CA SER A 34 -0.21 12.20 22.59
C SER A 34 -1.34 11.66 21.73
N VAL A 35 -0.99 10.95 20.67
CA VAL A 35 -1.96 10.15 19.92
C VAL A 35 -2.46 9.12 20.94
N ARG A 36 -3.63 9.36 21.51
CA ARG A 36 -4.27 8.42 22.40
C ARG A 36 -4.87 7.33 21.52
N ALA A 37 -4.54 6.08 21.80
CA ALA A 37 -5.20 4.95 21.16
C ALA A 37 -6.72 5.03 21.39
N ALA A 38 -7.52 4.65 20.40
CA ALA A 38 -8.95 4.54 20.57
C ALA A 38 -9.25 3.35 21.50
N ASP A 39 -9.71 3.66 22.70
CA ASP A 39 -10.02 2.64 23.74
C ASP A 39 -11.45 2.09 23.61
N SER A 40 -12.30 2.75 22.81
CA SER A 40 -13.69 2.37 22.56
C SER A 40 -14.13 2.71 21.13
N ILE A 41 -15.26 2.14 20.70
CA ILE A 41 -15.87 2.49 19.40
C ILE A 41 -16.18 4.00 19.31
N ASP A 42 -16.57 4.62 20.42
CA ASP A 42 -16.91 6.04 20.45
C ASP A 42 -15.71 6.95 20.17
N ASP A 43 -14.50 6.49 20.47
CA ASP A 43 -13.24 7.21 20.22
C ASP A 43 -12.63 6.88 18.84
N SER A 44 -13.12 5.80 18.20
CA SER A 44 -12.58 5.29 16.94
C SER A 44 -13.05 6.08 15.72
N LEU A 45 -12.25 6.08 14.68
CA LEU A 45 -12.62 6.53 13.34
C LEU A 45 -13.83 5.77 12.79
N LEU A 46 -13.97 4.48 13.17
CA LEU A 46 -15.13 3.65 12.81
C LEU A 46 -16.45 4.37 13.10
N LYS A 47 -16.62 4.90 14.32
CA LYS A 47 -17.86 5.61 14.68
C LYS A 47 -18.07 6.83 13.78
N ARG A 48 -17.02 7.60 13.52
CA ARG A 48 -17.12 8.80 12.67
C ARG A 48 -17.52 8.44 11.22
N VAL A 49 -17.01 7.33 10.69
CA VAL A 49 -17.35 6.83 9.36
C VAL A 49 -18.81 6.38 9.31
N LEU A 50 -19.26 5.62 10.32
CA LEU A 50 -20.66 5.15 10.42
C LEU A 50 -21.65 6.33 10.59
N ASP A 51 -21.34 7.29 11.47
CA ASP A 51 -22.17 8.48 11.69
C ASP A 51 -22.27 9.36 10.43
N ARG A 52 -21.21 9.42 9.63
CA ARG A 52 -21.16 10.16 8.36
C ARG A 52 -21.90 9.44 7.23
N GLY A 53 -22.05 8.11 7.33
CA GLY A 53 -22.71 7.26 6.34
C GLY A 53 -21.87 7.03 5.07
N ARG A 54 -20.58 7.32 5.09
CA ARG A 54 -19.63 7.05 3.99
C ARG A 54 -18.21 6.96 4.48
N VAL A 55 -17.36 6.23 3.75
CA VAL A 55 -15.90 6.16 3.95
C VAL A 55 -15.18 7.04 2.95
N ILE A 56 -14.11 7.75 3.39
CA ILE A 56 -13.26 8.57 2.52
C ILE A 56 -12.00 7.78 2.19
N VAL A 57 -11.84 7.42 0.92
CA VAL A 57 -10.74 6.57 0.43
C VAL A 57 -9.78 7.37 -0.42
N GLY A 58 -8.51 7.42 -0.01
CA GLY A 58 -7.43 7.96 -0.82
C GLY A 58 -6.98 6.93 -1.86
N THR A 59 -7.02 7.31 -3.15
CA THR A 59 -6.62 6.45 -4.28
C THR A 59 -6.05 7.30 -5.42
N GLY A 60 -5.61 6.67 -6.51
CA GLY A 60 -5.21 7.35 -7.74
C GLY A 60 -6.26 7.22 -8.84
N ALA A 61 -5.91 7.70 -10.06
CA ALA A 61 -6.80 7.63 -11.22
C ALA A 61 -6.07 7.33 -12.55
N THR A 62 -4.79 6.91 -12.52
CA THR A 62 -3.95 6.83 -13.72
C THR A 62 -3.15 5.54 -13.86
N ASN A 63 -3.41 4.53 -13.03
CA ASN A 63 -2.58 3.33 -12.95
C ASN A 63 -3.39 2.04 -13.12
N PRO A 64 -3.74 1.63 -14.37
CA PRO A 64 -4.38 0.35 -14.61
C PRO A 64 -3.42 -0.82 -14.28
N PRO A 65 -3.94 -1.95 -13.81
CA PRO A 65 -5.34 -2.29 -13.53
C PRO A 65 -5.81 -1.94 -12.11
N TRP A 66 -5.05 -1.12 -11.36
CA TRP A 66 -5.28 -0.84 -9.95
C TRP A 66 -6.34 0.23 -9.69
N HIS A 67 -6.14 1.44 -10.25
CA HIS A 67 -7.03 2.58 -10.10
C HIS A 67 -6.84 3.52 -11.30
N PHE A 68 -7.84 3.60 -12.15
CA PHE A 68 -7.80 4.42 -13.36
C PHE A 68 -9.20 4.82 -13.81
N GLU A 69 -9.30 5.83 -14.64
CA GLU A 69 -10.54 6.18 -15.32
C GLU A 69 -10.68 5.36 -16.60
N ASP A 70 -11.84 4.69 -16.75
CA ASP A 70 -12.17 3.98 -17.99
C ASP A 70 -12.56 4.97 -19.12
N GLU A 71 -12.90 4.45 -20.29
CA GLU A 71 -13.29 5.25 -21.48
C GLU A 71 -14.51 6.15 -21.23
N THR A 72 -15.31 5.89 -20.20
CA THR A 72 -16.46 6.69 -19.79
C THR A 72 -16.12 7.74 -18.73
N GLY A 73 -14.87 7.78 -18.27
CA GLY A 73 -14.43 8.62 -17.16
C GLY A 73 -14.80 8.07 -15.77
N LYS A 74 -15.24 6.81 -15.69
CA LYS A 74 -15.57 6.16 -14.43
C LYS A 74 -14.29 5.62 -13.79
N LEU A 75 -14.07 5.94 -12.50
CA LEU A 75 -12.96 5.41 -11.73
C LEU A 75 -13.18 3.91 -11.46
N VAL A 76 -12.25 3.07 -11.92
CA VAL A 76 -12.31 1.61 -11.86
C VAL A 76 -10.97 0.99 -11.51
N GLY A 77 -10.94 -0.32 -11.25
CA GLY A 77 -9.72 -1.08 -10.97
C GLY A 77 -9.81 -1.86 -9.67
N MET A 78 -8.78 -2.67 -9.42
CA MET A 78 -8.75 -3.58 -8.26
C MET A 78 -8.81 -2.84 -6.92
N ASP A 79 -8.12 -1.70 -6.78
CA ASP A 79 -8.16 -0.86 -5.56
C ASP A 79 -9.56 -0.28 -5.32
N ILE A 80 -10.28 0.05 -6.41
CA ILE A 80 -11.64 0.57 -6.33
C ILE A 80 -12.60 -0.53 -5.89
N ASP A 81 -12.40 -1.76 -6.37
CA ASP A 81 -13.20 -2.90 -5.93
C ASP A 81 -12.90 -3.28 -4.47
N MET A 82 -11.64 -3.18 -4.02
CA MET A 82 -11.31 -3.34 -2.59
C MET A 82 -11.95 -2.25 -1.71
N ALA A 83 -12.07 -1.03 -2.21
CA ALA A 83 -12.81 0.03 -1.52
C ALA A 83 -14.31 -0.27 -1.42
N LYS A 84 -14.90 -0.87 -2.45
CA LYS A 84 -16.30 -1.35 -2.41
C LYS A 84 -16.48 -2.47 -1.40
N GLU A 85 -15.54 -3.45 -1.34
CA GLU A 85 -15.57 -4.51 -0.33
C GLU A 85 -15.53 -3.94 1.10
N LEU A 86 -14.73 -2.91 1.33
CA LEU A 86 -14.69 -2.20 2.60
C LEU A 86 -16.04 -1.53 2.91
N ALA A 87 -16.63 -0.81 1.96
CA ALA A 87 -17.91 -0.13 2.15
C ALA A 87 -19.05 -1.12 2.43
N ILE A 88 -19.06 -2.25 1.76
CA ILE A 88 -20.05 -3.33 1.99
C ILE A 88 -19.95 -3.87 3.41
N GLY A 89 -18.73 -4.15 3.88
CA GLY A 89 -18.52 -4.62 5.25
C GLY A 89 -18.87 -3.55 6.31
N LEU A 90 -18.53 -2.28 6.04
CA LEU A 90 -18.82 -1.16 6.95
C LEU A 90 -20.31 -0.90 7.12
N PHE A 91 -21.08 -0.95 6.05
CA PHE A 91 -22.49 -0.54 6.05
C PHE A 91 -23.46 -1.73 6.02
N GLY A 92 -22.94 -2.97 6.14
CA GLY A 92 -23.76 -4.17 6.30
C GLY A 92 -24.65 -4.44 5.10
N ILE A 93 -24.13 -4.30 3.88
CA ILE A 93 -24.89 -4.59 2.66
C ILE A 93 -24.99 -6.10 2.50
N GLU A 94 -26.16 -6.66 2.76
CA GLU A 94 -26.44 -8.10 2.71
C GLU A 94 -26.88 -8.62 1.32
N GLU A 95 -26.93 -7.77 0.32
CA GLU A 95 -27.29 -8.15 -1.05
C GLU A 95 -26.31 -9.17 -1.62
N ASP A 96 -26.81 -10.02 -2.54
CA ASP A 96 -25.93 -10.95 -3.26
C ASP A 96 -24.71 -10.19 -3.79
N PRO A 97 -23.50 -10.61 -3.42
CA PRO A 97 -22.27 -9.94 -3.85
C PRO A 97 -22.17 -9.68 -5.35
N LEU A 98 -22.80 -10.52 -6.17
CA LEU A 98 -22.82 -10.37 -7.64
C LEU A 98 -23.99 -9.50 -8.14
N ALA A 99 -24.97 -9.24 -7.27
CA ALA A 99 -26.17 -8.42 -7.59
C ALA A 99 -26.15 -7.06 -6.88
N ALA A 100 -25.12 -6.77 -6.07
CA ALA A 100 -25.00 -5.47 -5.39
C ALA A 100 -24.99 -4.34 -6.44
N ASP A 101 -25.91 -3.38 -6.28
CA ASP A 101 -25.94 -2.19 -7.14
C ASP A 101 -24.65 -1.40 -6.96
N ASP A 102 -23.81 -1.39 -8.00
CA ASP A 102 -22.54 -0.70 -8.00
C ASP A 102 -22.68 0.79 -7.65
N GLU A 103 -23.75 1.45 -8.11
CA GLU A 103 -24.00 2.86 -7.84
C GLU A 103 -24.37 3.10 -6.36
N HIS A 104 -25.14 2.19 -5.75
CA HIS A 104 -25.45 2.27 -4.34
C HIS A 104 -24.19 2.15 -3.50
N VAL A 105 -23.37 1.12 -3.72
CA VAL A 105 -22.11 0.92 -3.01
C VAL A 105 -21.15 2.09 -3.23
N ARG A 106 -21.05 2.59 -4.46
CA ARG A 106 -20.24 3.77 -4.79
C ARG A 106 -20.68 5.01 -4.03
N GLY A 107 -21.98 5.20 -3.83
CA GLY A 107 -22.53 6.30 -3.04
C GLY A 107 -22.08 6.32 -1.57
N LEU A 108 -21.60 5.18 -1.06
CA LEU A 108 -21.05 5.04 0.29
C LEU A 108 -19.55 5.35 0.37
N ILE A 109 -18.92 5.70 -0.74
CA ILE A 109 -17.48 5.97 -0.82
C ILE A 109 -17.26 7.38 -1.39
N GLU A 110 -16.46 8.17 -0.70
CA GLU A 110 -15.88 9.39 -1.23
C GLU A 110 -14.44 9.12 -1.64
N PHE A 111 -14.14 9.17 -2.95
CA PHE A 111 -12.78 9.01 -3.43
C PHE A 111 -12.03 10.34 -3.45
N VAL A 112 -10.85 10.36 -2.83
CA VAL A 112 -9.89 11.46 -2.90
C VAL A 112 -8.74 11.04 -3.81
N ILE A 113 -8.70 11.61 -5.00
CA ILE A 113 -7.62 11.34 -5.96
C ILE A 113 -6.35 12.01 -5.49
N GLN A 114 -5.25 11.24 -5.46
CA GLN A 114 -3.97 11.68 -4.92
C GLN A 114 -2.79 11.02 -5.62
N GLU A 115 -1.67 11.74 -5.65
CA GLU A 115 -0.39 11.20 -6.09
C GLU A 115 0.23 10.27 -5.03
N PRO A 116 1.12 9.32 -5.42
CA PRO A 116 1.73 8.37 -4.49
C PRO A 116 2.42 9.02 -3.28
N ASN A 117 3.07 10.17 -3.46
CA ASN A 117 3.75 10.88 -2.36
C ASN A 117 2.80 11.58 -1.40
N ALA A 118 1.54 11.80 -1.79
CA ALA A 118 0.52 12.42 -0.95
C ALA A 118 -0.22 11.42 -0.03
N ARG A 119 -0.06 10.11 -0.25
CA ARG A 119 -0.77 9.05 0.49
C ARG A 119 -0.64 9.18 2.01
N ILE A 120 0.59 9.19 2.50
CA ILE A 120 0.87 9.28 3.95
C ILE A 120 0.47 10.65 4.51
N PRO A 121 0.88 11.80 3.93
CA PRO A 121 0.43 13.11 4.39
C PRO A 121 -1.11 13.26 4.48
N ASN A 122 -1.84 12.82 3.47
CA ASN A 122 -3.30 12.91 3.46
C ASN A 122 -3.94 12.05 4.55
N LEU A 123 -3.40 10.85 4.79
CA LEU A 123 -3.85 9.96 5.86
C LEU A 123 -3.59 10.56 7.25
N LEU A 124 -2.38 11.06 7.49
CA LEU A 124 -1.99 11.61 8.80
C LEU A 124 -2.72 12.91 9.15
N THR A 125 -3.17 13.66 8.14
CA THR A 125 -3.93 14.92 8.31
C THR A 125 -5.45 14.72 8.32
N ASP A 126 -5.93 13.46 8.37
CA ASP A 126 -7.36 13.10 8.37
C ASP A 126 -8.12 13.60 7.10
N LYS A 127 -7.43 13.80 5.99
CA LYS A 127 -8.05 14.10 4.69
C LYS A 127 -8.72 12.87 4.09
N VAL A 128 -8.22 11.67 4.43
CA VAL A 128 -8.79 10.38 4.07
C VAL A 128 -8.84 9.48 5.30
N ASP A 129 -9.79 8.55 5.33
CA ASP A 129 -9.96 7.58 6.42
C ASP A 129 -9.03 6.36 6.23
N VAL A 130 -8.78 6.02 4.98
CA VAL A 130 -7.95 4.89 4.56
C VAL A 130 -7.33 5.18 3.21
N VAL A 131 -6.13 4.69 2.97
CA VAL A 131 -5.49 4.71 1.64
C VAL A 131 -5.59 3.31 1.05
N ILE A 132 -6.25 3.19 -0.09
CA ILE A 132 -6.29 1.97 -0.92
C ILE A 132 -5.75 2.36 -2.29
N GLN A 133 -4.43 2.18 -2.47
CA GLN A 133 -3.69 2.68 -3.63
C GLN A 133 -2.39 1.89 -3.81
N PHE A 134 -2.48 0.61 -4.16
CA PHE A 134 -1.36 -0.32 -4.38
C PHE A 134 -0.10 0.00 -3.55
N MET A 135 -0.28 0.20 -2.25
CA MET A 135 0.81 0.68 -1.40
C MET A 135 1.70 -0.47 -0.92
N THR A 136 2.93 -0.50 -1.42
CA THR A 136 3.94 -1.47 -0.99
C THR A 136 4.23 -1.35 0.51
N VAL A 137 4.19 -2.46 1.21
CA VAL A 137 4.58 -2.54 2.62
C VAL A 137 6.09 -2.45 2.73
N THR A 138 6.59 -1.42 3.40
CA THR A 138 8.01 -1.25 3.70
C THR A 138 8.20 -0.83 5.16
N VAL A 139 9.37 -1.16 5.73
CA VAL A 139 9.70 -0.78 7.12
C VAL A 139 9.62 0.75 7.30
N ASN A 140 10.13 1.52 6.34
CA ASN A 140 10.08 2.98 6.41
C ASN A 140 8.65 3.52 6.49
N ARG A 141 7.74 3.02 5.65
CA ARG A 141 6.32 3.42 5.68
C ARG A 141 5.63 2.95 6.96
N ALA A 142 5.95 1.74 7.44
CA ALA A 142 5.39 1.19 8.68
C ALA A 142 5.78 1.97 9.94
N THR A 143 6.79 2.84 9.90
CA THR A 143 7.08 3.78 10.99
C THR A 143 6.11 4.97 11.04
N GLN A 144 5.30 5.17 10.01
CA GLN A 144 4.44 6.35 9.86
C GLN A 144 2.94 5.99 9.81
N VAL A 145 2.61 4.81 9.30
CA VAL A 145 1.23 4.34 9.12
C VAL A 145 1.10 2.89 9.59
N GLU A 146 -0.12 2.45 9.85
CA GLU A 146 -0.42 1.04 10.07
C GLU A 146 -0.95 0.43 8.78
N PHE A 147 -0.41 -0.73 8.40
CA PHE A 147 -0.84 -1.46 7.23
C PHE A 147 -1.90 -2.50 7.59
N THR A 148 -2.83 -2.70 6.68
CA THR A 148 -3.77 -3.82 6.72
C THR A 148 -3.07 -5.14 6.37
N ILE A 149 -3.80 -6.26 6.48
CA ILE A 149 -3.38 -7.50 5.81
C ILE A 149 -3.17 -7.21 4.31
N PRO A 150 -2.16 -7.83 3.68
CA PRO A 150 -1.93 -7.64 2.25
C PRO A 150 -3.08 -8.21 1.43
N TYR A 151 -3.49 -7.46 0.39
CA TYR A 151 -4.52 -7.92 -0.55
C TYR A 151 -3.95 -8.39 -1.90
N TYR A 152 -2.64 -8.20 -2.13
CA TYR A 152 -1.98 -8.66 -3.35
C TYR A 152 -0.48 -8.90 -3.12
N ARG A 153 0.08 -9.86 -3.86
CA ARG A 153 1.53 -10.08 -3.95
C ARG A 153 2.00 -9.66 -5.33
N GLU A 154 2.86 -8.69 -5.36
CA GLU A 154 3.37 -8.06 -6.58
C GLU A 154 4.85 -8.35 -6.79
N ALA A 155 5.31 -8.10 -8.00
CA ALA A 155 6.72 -8.02 -8.37
C ALA A 155 6.92 -6.80 -9.29
N THR A 156 8.15 -6.35 -9.47
CA THR A 156 8.50 -5.35 -10.50
C THR A 156 8.94 -6.07 -11.76
N THR A 157 8.65 -5.52 -12.94
CA THR A 157 9.12 -6.00 -14.23
C THR A 157 9.60 -4.83 -15.09
N LEU A 158 10.40 -5.10 -16.11
CA LEU A 158 10.62 -4.15 -17.22
C LEU A 158 9.59 -4.42 -18.31
N LEU A 159 8.79 -3.43 -18.62
CA LEU A 159 8.01 -3.36 -19.86
C LEU A 159 8.96 -2.88 -20.95
N LEU A 160 8.91 -3.50 -22.11
CA LEU A 160 9.88 -3.32 -23.20
C LEU A 160 9.13 -3.12 -24.53
N PRO A 161 9.70 -2.35 -25.47
CA PRO A 161 9.26 -2.37 -26.86
C PRO A 161 9.38 -3.79 -27.47
N PRO A 162 8.59 -4.14 -28.48
CA PRO A 162 8.57 -5.50 -29.02
C PRO A 162 9.90 -5.91 -29.67
N ASP A 163 10.63 -4.94 -30.23
CA ASP A 163 11.93 -5.10 -30.89
C ASP A 163 13.15 -4.93 -29.96
N SER A 164 12.91 -4.68 -28.67
CA SER A 164 13.98 -4.58 -27.68
C SER A 164 14.89 -5.81 -27.72
N PRO A 165 16.22 -5.65 -27.64
CA PRO A 165 17.14 -6.78 -27.57
C PRO A 165 17.07 -7.54 -26.23
N PHE A 166 16.43 -6.94 -25.22
CA PHE A 166 16.30 -7.52 -23.89
C PHE A 166 15.08 -8.43 -23.79
N SER A 167 15.17 -9.48 -22.96
CA SER A 167 14.07 -10.41 -22.66
C SER A 167 14.03 -10.81 -21.18
N THR A 168 15.12 -10.66 -20.47
CA THR A 168 15.27 -10.98 -19.06
C THR A 168 15.93 -9.84 -18.29
N ILE A 169 15.84 -9.87 -16.96
CA ILE A 169 16.56 -8.92 -16.10
C ILE A 169 18.09 -9.06 -16.31
N ALA A 170 18.57 -10.27 -16.53
CA ALA A 170 19.99 -10.53 -16.74
C ALA A 170 20.54 -9.86 -18.01
N ASP A 171 19.74 -9.82 -19.08
CA ASP A 171 20.12 -9.19 -20.35
C ASP A 171 20.15 -7.65 -20.24
N SER A 172 19.44 -7.09 -19.27
CA SER A 172 19.19 -5.66 -19.11
C SER A 172 20.17 -4.97 -18.15
N GLN A 173 21.29 -5.61 -17.79
CA GLN A 173 22.25 -5.10 -16.79
C GLN A 173 23.23 -4.04 -17.30
N GLY A 174 23.14 -3.67 -18.58
CA GLY A 174 23.99 -2.65 -19.22
C GLY A 174 23.63 -1.21 -18.85
N GLU A 175 24.26 -0.27 -19.57
CA GLU A 175 23.94 1.16 -19.51
C GLU A 175 22.66 1.42 -20.33
N ILE A 176 21.48 1.31 -19.69
CA ILE A 176 20.18 1.59 -20.29
C ILE A 176 19.45 2.69 -19.52
N THR A 177 18.53 3.37 -20.17
CA THR A 177 17.63 4.34 -19.52
C THR A 177 16.31 3.65 -19.15
N ILE A 178 15.96 3.68 -17.87
CA ILE A 178 14.75 3.09 -17.34
C ILE A 178 13.82 4.18 -16.83
N ALA A 179 12.63 4.28 -17.42
CA ALA A 179 11.56 5.15 -16.96
C ALA A 179 10.81 4.49 -15.81
N VAL A 180 10.52 5.24 -14.72
CA VAL A 180 9.83 4.71 -13.52
C VAL A 180 8.79 5.68 -12.99
N LEU A 181 7.77 5.18 -12.31
CA LEU A 181 6.86 6.02 -11.52
C LEU A 181 7.61 6.65 -10.35
N GLN A 182 7.52 7.97 -10.23
CA GLN A 182 8.10 8.71 -9.10
C GLN A 182 7.53 8.25 -7.77
N ASN A 183 8.39 7.78 -6.87
CA ASN A 183 8.02 7.32 -5.55
C ASN A 183 9.21 7.40 -4.58
N VAL A 184 8.93 7.53 -3.28
CA VAL A 184 9.99 7.53 -2.25
C VAL A 184 10.75 6.20 -2.28
N GLY A 185 12.08 6.27 -2.42
CA GLY A 185 12.98 5.11 -2.43
C GLY A 185 13.05 4.37 -3.77
N VAL A 186 12.36 4.82 -4.83
CA VAL A 186 12.38 4.13 -6.12
C VAL A 186 13.77 4.10 -6.74
N GLU A 187 14.54 5.18 -6.65
CA GLU A 187 15.89 5.24 -7.23
C GLU A 187 16.84 4.25 -6.55
N GLU A 188 16.84 4.19 -5.21
CA GLU A 188 17.65 3.23 -4.45
C GLU A 188 17.26 1.79 -4.80
N SER A 189 15.97 1.51 -4.87
CA SER A 189 15.44 0.19 -5.27
C SER A 189 15.89 -0.20 -6.68
N MET A 190 15.80 0.71 -7.64
CA MET A 190 16.22 0.45 -9.02
C MET A 190 17.73 0.26 -9.14
N ARG A 191 18.53 1.09 -8.48
CA ARG A 191 19.99 0.98 -8.51
C ARG A 191 20.51 -0.29 -7.83
N SER A 192 19.76 -0.89 -6.92
CA SER A 192 20.14 -2.19 -6.33
C SER A 192 20.12 -3.33 -7.34
N VAL A 193 19.34 -3.19 -8.41
CA VAL A 193 19.22 -4.20 -9.50
C VAL A 193 19.93 -3.73 -10.76
N PHE A 194 19.87 -2.44 -11.09
CA PHE A 194 20.42 -1.82 -12.30
C PHE A 194 21.42 -0.72 -11.93
N PRO A 195 22.61 -1.05 -11.40
CA PRO A 195 23.56 -0.07 -10.86
C PRO A 195 24.13 0.87 -11.93
N ASN A 196 24.15 0.46 -13.19
CA ASN A 196 24.75 1.21 -14.30
C ASN A 196 23.71 1.98 -15.13
N SER A 197 22.42 1.82 -14.83
CA SER A 197 21.36 2.42 -15.64
C SER A 197 21.04 3.85 -15.22
N GLN A 198 20.59 4.66 -16.17
CA GLN A 198 19.94 5.93 -15.90
C GLN A 198 18.49 5.68 -15.45
N ILE A 199 18.06 6.33 -14.37
CA ILE A 199 16.70 6.18 -13.83
C ILE A 199 15.97 7.51 -13.97
N ASP A 200 15.00 7.55 -14.89
CA ASP A 200 14.17 8.71 -15.15
C ASP A 200 12.80 8.55 -14.49
N GLN A 201 12.44 9.48 -13.61
CA GLN A 201 11.23 9.43 -12.80
C GLN A 201 10.10 10.26 -13.41
N PHE A 202 8.89 9.69 -13.49
CA PHE A 202 7.70 10.29 -14.07
C PHE A 202 6.53 10.33 -13.07
N PRO A 203 5.60 11.28 -13.19
CA PRO A 203 4.47 11.43 -12.27
C PRO A 203 3.45 10.29 -12.38
N SER A 204 3.36 9.60 -13.51
CA SER A 204 2.48 8.45 -13.72
C SER A 204 3.17 7.30 -14.47
N ILE A 205 2.62 6.10 -14.35
CA ILE A 205 3.06 4.93 -15.15
C ILE A 205 2.83 5.20 -16.64
N ALA A 206 1.73 5.85 -17.00
CA ALA A 206 1.44 6.20 -18.37
C ALA A 206 2.50 7.14 -18.98
N ASP A 207 2.99 8.14 -18.22
CA ASP A 207 4.06 9.02 -18.66
C ASP A 207 5.39 8.29 -18.82
N ALA A 208 5.70 7.34 -17.92
CA ALA A 208 6.89 6.49 -18.03
C ALA A 208 6.85 5.61 -19.28
N ILE A 209 5.70 4.99 -19.58
CA ILE A 209 5.51 4.20 -20.80
C ILE A 209 5.59 5.09 -22.04
N ALA A 210 4.94 6.26 -22.04
CA ALA A 210 5.02 7.21 -23.15
C ALA A 210 6.44 7.72 -23.42
N ALA A 211 7.29 7.81 -22.39
CA ALA A 211 8.70 8.14 -22.55
C ALA A 211 9.45 7.00 -23.26
N MET A 212 9.17 5.76 -22.93
CA MET A 212 9.72 4.58 -23.61
C MET A 212 9.22 4.51 -25.06
N ASP A 213 7.93 4.67 -25.31
CA ASP A 213 7.34 4.66 -26.66
C ASP A 213 7.94 5.75 -27.58
N ALA A 214 8.32 6.88 -26.97
CA ALA A 214 8.99 7.98 -27.69
C ALA A 214 10.51 7.76 -27.87
N GLY A 215 11.05 6.62 -27.45
CA GLY A 215 12.49 6.31 -27.52
C GLY A 215 13.36 7.14 -26.58
N ARG A 216 12.77 7.75 -25.53
CA ARG A 216 13.49 8.49 -24.49
C ARG A 216 13.99 7.58 -23.37
N ALA A 217 13.45 6.39 -23.26
CA ALA A 217 13.90 5.34 -22.37
C ALA A 217 13.91 4.00 -23.11
N ASP A 218 14.79 3.10 -22.72
CA ASP A 218 14.92 1.75 -23.30
C ASP A 218 13.86 0.79 -22.71
N ALA A 219 13.39 1.09 -21.51
CA ALA A 219 12.42 0.28 -20.76
C ALA A 219 11.58 1.16 -19.81
N ALA A 220 10.41 0.67 -19.43
CA ALA A 220 9.66 1.21 -18.30
C ALA A 220 9.59 0.16 -17.17
N ALA A 221 10.10 0.49 -15.98
CA ALA A 221 9.92 -0.38 -14.82
C ALA A 221 8.53 -0.15 -14.24
N VAL A 222 7.73 -1.19 -14.26
CA VAL A 222 6.34 -1.19 -13.83
C VAL A 222 6.07 -2.39 -12.93
N ASP A 223 4.95 -2.35 -12.25
CA ASP A 223 4.44 -3.54 -11.55
C ASP A 223 4.15 -4.65 -12.57
N LEU A 224 4.41 -5.89 -12.21
CA LEU A 224 4.21 -7.04 -13.11
C LEU A 224 2.75 -7.13 -13.56
N SER A 225 1.81 -6.84 -12.66
CA SER A 225 0.38 -6.75 -12.98
C SER A 225 0.08 -5.70 -14.05
N SER A 226 0.68 -4.51 -13.93
CA SER A 226 0.56 -3.45 -14.94
C SER A 226 1.22 -3.84 -16.25
N GLY A 227 2.40 -4.46 -16.22
CA GLY A 227 3.08 -4.99 -17.41
C GLY A 227 2.22 -6.00 -18.16
N LYS A 228 1.61 -6.95 -17.45
CA LYS A 228 0.65 -7.92 -18.01
C LYS A 228 -0.58 -7.23 -18.60
N TRP A 229 -1.11 -6.23 -17.91
CA TRP A 229 -2.25 -5.44 -18.38
C TRP A 229 -1.96 -4.76 -19.71
N PHE A 230 -0.87 -4.00 -19.80
CA PHE A 230 -0.50 -3.30 -21.04
C PHE A 230 -0.22 -4.26 -22.18
N ALA A 231 0.50 -5.36 -21.93
CA ALA A 231 0.76 -6.38 -22.95
C ALA A 231 -0.52 -7.07 -23.43
N SER A 232 -1.51 -7.24 -22.56
CA SER A 232 -2.82 -7.82 -22.91
C SER A 232 -3.73 -6.84 -23.65
N ALA A 233 -3.74 -5.56 -23.22
CA ALA A 233 -4.55 -4.51 -23.83
C ALA A 233 -4.10 -4.13 -25.25
N THR A 234 -2.79 -4.28 -25.53
CA THR A 234 -2.17 -3.93 -26.83
C THR A 234 -1.29 -5.08 -27.34
N PRO A 235 -1.90 -6.19 -27.81
CA PRO A 235 -1.14 -7.37 -28.22
C PRO A 235 -0.08 -7.06 -29.27
N GLY A 236 1.18 -7.46 -28.99
CA GLY A 236 2.32 -7.27 -29.87
C GLY A 236 2.99 -5.89 -29.79
N GLN A 237 2.46 -4.95 -29.00
CA GLN A 237 3.09 -3.64 -28.79
C GLN A 237 4.16 -3.69 -27.71
N TYR A 238 3.99 -4.54 -26.71
CA TYR A 238 4.92 -4.67 -25.59
C TYR A 238 5.28 -6.12 -25.30
N LYS A 239 6.44 -6.31 -24.73
CA LYS A 239 6.84 -7.51 -24.00
C LYS A 239 7.33 -7.10 -22.60
N PHE A 240 7.47 -8.05 -21.69
CA PHE A 240 7.98 -7.79 -20.34
C PHE A 240 8.95 -8.90 -19.90
N THR A 241 9.86 -8.53 -19.01
CA THR A 241 10.82 -9.47 -18.44
C THR A 241 10.17 -10.34 -17.36
N ASP A 242 10.91 -11.29 -16.82
CA ASP A 242 10.62 -11.92 -15.53
C ASP A 242 10.52 -10.84 -14.43
N GLY A 243 9.70 -11.15 -13.41
CA GLY A 243 9.53 -10.26 -12.27
C GLY A 243 10.65 -10.41 -11.24
N TRP A 244 11.00 -9.30 -10.61
CA TRP A 244 11.92 -9.29 -9.45
C TRP A 244 11.31 -8.55 -8.27
N ASN A 245 11.97 -8.62 -7.09
CA ASN A 245 11.59 -7.85 -5.91
C ASN A 245 10.14 -8.08 -5.46
N SER A 246 9.83 -9.36 -5.13
CA SER A 246 8.50 -9.70 -4.61
C SER A 246 8.12 -8.82 -3.43
N GLN A 247 6.99 -8.16 -3.52
CA GLN A 247 6.47 -7.21 -2.54
C GLN A 247 4.98 -7.45 -2.31
N THR A 248 4.43 -6.87 -1.24
CA THR A 248 3.00 -6.97 -0.95
C THR A 248 2.35 -5.60 -0.97
N TYR A 249 1.12 -5.54 -1.48
CA TYR A 249 0.28 -4.36 -1.40
C TYR A 249 -0.73 -4.50 -0.27
N SER A 250 -0.82 -3.44 0.52
CA SER A 250 -1.78 -3.30 1.59
C SER A 250 -2.43 -1.93 1.55
N ALA A 251 -3.61 -1.82 2.12
CA ALA A 251 -4.15 -0.52 2.48
C ALA A 251 -3.42 0.01 3.72
N ALA A 252 -3.51 1.32 3.92
CA ALA A 252 -2.90 1.96 5.08
C ALA A 252 -3.93 2.77 5.85
N VAL A 253 -3.82 2.74 7.17
CA VAL A 253 -4.63 3.53 8.10
C VAL A 253 -3.75 4.37 9.00
N LYS A 254 -4.32 5.43 9.58
CA LYS A 254 -3.63 6.27 10.55
C LYS A 254 -3.33 5.47 11.82
N PRO A 255 -2.11 5.58 12.39
CA PRO A 255 -1.74 4.82 13.57
C PRO A 255 -2.57 5.16 14.81
N GLY A 256 -2.77 4.14 15.66
CA GLY A 256 -3.36 4.30 16.99
C GLY A 256 -4.86 4.02 17.06
N ASP A 257 -5.50 3.57 15.99
CA ASP A 257 -6.89 3.14 16.01
C ASP A 257 -7.01 1.65 15.64
N GLN A 258 -6.75 0.80 16.63
CA GLN A 258 -6.79 -0.65 16.44
C GLN A 258 -8.19 -1.16 16.07
N ILE A 259 -9.25 -0.47 16.52
CA ILE A 259 -10.64 -0.84 16.21
C ILE A 259 -10.90 -0.65 14.71
N TRP A 260 -10.47 0.51 14.17
CA TRP A 260 -10.57 0.80 12.75
C TRP A 260 -9.76 -0.20 11.92
N LEU A 261 -8.48 -0.40 12.26
CA LEU A 261 -7.60 -1.36 11.57
C LEU A 261 -8.17 -2.78 11.57
N ASN A 262 -8.69 -3.25 12.72
CA ASN A 262 -9.26 -4.59 12.84
C ASN A 262 -10.49 -4.76 11.93
N LEU A 263 -11.34 -3.73 11.84
CA LEU A 263 -12.50 -3.80 10.96
C LEU A 263 -12.10 -3.84 9.49
N VAL A 264 -11.17 -2.96 9.05
CA VAL A 264 -10.69 -2.97 7.67
C VAL A 264 -10.06 -4.34 7.32
N ASN A 265 -9.25 -4.89 8.23
CA ASN A 265 -8.67 -6.22 8.08
C ASN A 265 -9.74 -7.32 7.96
N THR A 266 -10.81 -7.23 8.75
CA THR A 266 -11.91 -8.21 8.71
C THR A 266 -12.64 -8.13 7.37
N CYS A 267 -12.96 -6.93 6.88
CA CYS A 267 -13.60 -6.75 5.57
C CYS A 267 -12.73 -7.34 4.43
N PHE A 268 -11.43 -7.08 4.46
CA PHE A 268 -10.51 -7.61 3.45
C PHE A 268 -10.35 -9.13 3.56
N HIS A 269 -10.26 -9.67 4.77
CA HIS A 269 -10.20 -11.11 4.98
C HIS A 269 -11.47 -11.82 4.45
N GLU A 270 -12.66 -11.29 4.74
CA GLU A 270 -13.91 -11.83 4.22
C GLU A 270 -14.00 -11.75 2.70
N ALA A 271 -13.50 -10.67 2.10
CA ALA A 271 -13.44 -10.53 0.65
C ALA A 271 -12.49 -11.56 0.01
N MET A 272 -11.28 -11.73 0.57
CA MET A 272 -10.25 -12.58 -0.06
C MET A 272 -10.42 -14.07 0.19
N VAL A 273 -10.89 -14.47 1.36
CA VAL A 273 -10.96 -15.90 1.76
C VAL A 273 -12.25 -16.30 2.45
N GLY A 274 -13.14 -15.36 2.76
CA GLY A 274 -14.39 -15.56 3.49
C GLY A 274 -15.61 -15.69 2.59
N ILE A 275 -16.76 -15.29 3.12
CA ILE A 275 -18.07 -15.41 2.45
C ILE A 275 -18.18 -14.53 1.20
N ASN A 276 -17.47 -13.43 1.13
CA ASN A 276 -17.47 -12.48 0.01
C ASN A 276 -16.44 -12.83 -1.09
N HIS A 277 -15.76 -13.96 -0.97
CA HIS A 277 -14.69 -14.41 -1.88
C HIS A 277 -15.10 -14.45 -3.36
N LYS A 278 -16.37 -14.71 -3.68
CA LYS A 278 -16.85 -14.74 -5.07
C LYS A 278 -16.66 -13.40 -5.76
N ARG A 279 -16.88 -12.30 -5.08
CA ARG A 279 -16.77 -10.93 -5.62
C ARG A 279 -15.30 -10.57 -5.84
N TYR A 280 -14.44 -10.83 -4.85
CA TYR A 280 -13.00 -10.65 -5.00
C TYR A 280 -12.44 -11.44 -6.19
N ARG A 281 -12.85 -12.71 -6.37
CA ARG A 281 -12.44 -13.51 -7.52
C ARG A 281 -12.92 -12.94 -8.85
N ALA A 282 -14.13 -12.43 -8.91
CA ALA A 282 -14.66 -11.80 -10.13
C ALA A 282 -13.84 -10.56 -10.49
N SER A 283 -13.55 -9.69 -9.53
CA SER A 283 -12.69 -8.52 -9.71
C SER A 283 -11.27 -8.92 -10.12
N PHE A 284 -10.68 -9.90 -9.44
CA PHE A 284 -9.35 -10.40 -9.76
C PHE A 284 -9.26 -10.90 -11.21
N LYS A 285 -10.23 -11.72 -11.63
CA LYS A 285 -10.32 -12.21 -13.00
C LYS A 285 -10.50 -11.09 -14.02
N GLN A 286 -11.33 -10.11 -13.69
CA GLN A 286 -11.57 -8.94 -14.55
C GLN A 286 -10.29 -8.13 -14.78
N TRP A 287 -9.54 -7.85 -13.72
CA TRP A 287 -8.41 -6.94 -13.78
C TRP A 287 -7.09 -7.61 -14.14
N PHE A 288 -6.90 -8.88 -13.79
CA PHE A 288 -5.63 -9.60 -14.02
C PHE A 288 -5.74 -10.72 -15.05
N GLY A 289 -6.95 -11.06 -15.52
CA GLY A 289 -7.18 -12.12 -16.51
C GLY A 289 -6.98 -13.53 -15.96
N GLU A 290 -6.68 -13.69 -14.68
CA GLU A 290 -6.34 -14.95 -14.02
C GLU A 290 -7.39 -15.33 -12.97
N ASP A 291 -7.57 -16.63 -12.74
CA ASP A 291 -8.45 -17.12 -11.67
C ASP A 291 -7.66 -17.24 -10.36
N VAL A 292 -8.17 -16.64 -9.29
CA VAL A 292 -7.65 -16.87 -7.94
C VAL A 292 -8.01 -18.30 -7.51
N PRO A 293 -7.04 -19.09 -7.02
CA PRO A 293 -7.32 -20.40 -6.45
C PRO A 293 -8.35 -20.33 -5.32
N LEU A 294 -9.27 -21.29 -5.28
CA LEU A 294 -10.20 -21.40 -4.15
C LEU A 294 -9.44 -21.68 -2.85
N PRO A 295 -9.83 -21.06 -1.72
CA PRO A 295 -9.29 -21.42 -0.42
C PRO A 295 -9.49 -22.92 -0.16
N THR A 296 -8.46 -23.57 0.33
CA THR A 296 -8.53 -25.00 0.67
C THR A 296 -9.25 -25.18 2.00
N VAL A 297 -10.48 -25.68 1.95
CA VAL A 297 -11.30 -25.88 3.15
C VAL A 297 -10.71 -27.01 4.01
N GLY A 298 -10.67 -26.79 5.32
CA GLY A 298 -10.17 -27.77 6.29
C GLY A 298 -8.66 -27.75 6.54
N TYR A 299 -7.96 -26.77 5.96
CA TYR A 299 -6.53 -26.55 6.17
C TYR A 299 -6.27 -25.19 6.83
N PRO A 300 -5.15 -25.04 7.56
CA PRO A 300 -4.72 -23.73 8.07
C PRO A 300 -4.56 -22.74 6.93
N LEU A 301 -4.85 -21.45 7.22
CA LEU A 301 -4.57 -20.36 6.28
C LEU A 301 -3.06 -20.28 6.02
N GLU A 302 -2.67 -20.43 4.77
CA GLU A 302 -1.30 -20.14 4.34
C GLU A 302 -1.25 -18.70 3.84
N TYR A 303 -0.62 -17.84 4.62
CA TYR A 303 -0.17 -16.53 4.13
C TYR A 303 1.08 -16.75 3.27
N ARG A 304 0.87 -16.95 1.97
CA ARG A 304 1.96 -17.13 1.00
C ARG A 304 2.40 -15.78 0.44
#